data_ca514a35aa49c561774fb9ac13929d09
#
_entry.id   ca514a35aa49c561774fb9ac13929d09
#
_cell.length_a   1.000
_cell.length_b   1.000
_cell.length_c   1.000
_cell.angle_alpha   90.00
_cell.angle_beta   90.00
_cell.angle_gamma   90.00
#
_symmetry.space_group_name_H-M   'P 1'
#
loop_
_entity.id
_entity.type
_entity.pdbx_description
1 polymer ?
#
loop_
_entity_poly.entity_id
_entity_poly.type
_entity_poly.pdbx_seq_one_letter_code
_entity_poly.pdbx_strand_id
1 'polypeptide(L)'
;MFFSEIYQPGVADFDPSGKLGYEAILRIFENTASRHSDSSGDDIIEESRNGITWVLTDWRVQIVRRPDSKAPLRVTTWVRDSVPTGRIFRDYTLADESGTELGCAEARLILFDLRAQKIIRIYQQRFRSYLPETRGVFASAAPRLRAPDTFDGEKTLPLRRSDIDFNGHVHNTKYLDFALEALPDTVPRDAFTGFRLVYPKAVKDVDA
;
A
#
# COMPACT_ATOMS: atom_id res chain seq x y z
N MET A 1 7.22 16.06 -6.62
CA MET A 1 5.96 16.64 -7.16
C MET A 1 4.78 15.85 -6.62
N PHE A 2 3.72 16.56 -6.25
CA PHE A 2 2.45 15.93 -5.88
C PHE A 2 1.71 15.48 -7.14
N PHE A 3 1.30 14.22 -7.18
CA PHE A 3 0.43 13.67 -8.22
C PHE A 3 -0.96 13.46 -7.62
N SER A 4 -1.99 13.99 -8.24
CA SER A 4 -3.36 13.91 -7.73
C SER A 4 -4.33 13.47 -8.82
N GLU A 5 -5.30 12.65 -8.43
CA GLU A 5 -6.40 12.22 -9.28
C GLU A 5 -7.72 12.22 -8.51
N ILE A 6 -8.81 12.16 -9.26
CA ILE A 6 -10.15 11.96 -8.71
C ILE A 6 -10.53 10.49 -8.89
N TYR A 7 -10.81 9.82 -7.79
CA TYR A 7 -11.31 8.45 -7.79
C TYR A 7 -12.82 8.45 -7.58
N GLN A 8 -13.53 7.72 -8.42
CA GLN A 8 -14.97 7.51 -8.31
C GLN A 8 -15.23 6.13 -7.70
N PRO A 9 -15.70 6.03 -6.43
CA PRO A 9 -15.96 4.75 -5.81
C PRO A 9 -17.09 3.96 -6.51
N GLY A 10 -16.85 2.68 -6.73
CA GLY A 10 -17.83 1.72 -7.23
C GLY A 10 -18.49 0.92 -6.09
N VAL A 11 -19.51 0.12 -6.40
CA VAL A 11 -20.20 -0.72 -5.39
C VAL A 11 -19.25 -1.69 -4.70
N ALA A 12 -18.29 -2.25 -5.46
CA ALA A 12 -17.33 -3.24 -4.95
C ALA A 12 -16.29 -2.65 -3.99
N ASP A 13 -16.21 -1.33 -3.86
CA ASP A 13 -15.29 -0.68 -2.94
C ASP A 13 -15.83 -0.58 -1.50
N PHE A 14 -17.12 -0.88 -1.32
CA PHE A 14 -17.79 -0.79 -0.02
C PHE A 14 -17.86 -2.15 0.66
N ASP A 15 -17.52 -2.17 1.95
CA ASP A 15 -17.62 -3.35 2.78
C ASP A 15 -19.08 -3.58 3.29
N PRO A 16 -19.36 -4.69 3.99
CA PRO A 16 -20.71 -4.96 4.52
C PRO A 16 -21.27 -3.91 5.49
N SER A 17 -20.44 -3.04 6.06
CA SER A 17 -20.89 -1.92 6.88
C SER A 17 -21.39 -0.73 6.04
N GLY A 18 -21.30 -0.80 4.71
CA GLY A 18 -21.66 0.28 3.80
C GLY A 18 -20.62 1.39 3.73
N LYS A 19 -19.42 1.18 4.24
CA LYS A 19 -18.32 2.14 4.20
C LYS A 19 -17.23 1.68 3.23
N LEU A 20 -16.47 2.63 2.68
CA LEU A 20 -15.30 2.31 1.83
C LEU A 20 -14.39 1.33 2.56
N GLY A 21 -14.17 0.15 1.97
CA GLY A 21 -13.41 -0.93 2.57
C GLY A 21 -11.93 -0.55 2.79
N TYR A 22 -11.31 -1.13 3.81
CA TYR A 22 -9.89 -0.88 4.09
C TYR A 22 -8.99 -1.36 2.95
N GLU A 23 -9.30 -2.53 2.35
CA GLU A 23 -8.59 -3.04 1.18
C GLU A 23 -8.78 -2.11 -0.02
N ALA A 24 -9.99 -1.60 -0.23
CA ALA A 24 -10.26 -0.65 -1.30
C ALA A 24 -9.43 0.63 -1.15
N ILE A 25 -9.24 1.14 0.06
CA ILE A 25 -8.37 2.29 0.34
C ILE A 25 -6.93 1.99 -0.08
N LEU A 26 -6.39 0.82 0.29
CA LEU A 26 -5.02 0.44 -0.12
C LEU A 26 -4.90 0.32 -1.64
N ARG A 27 -5.87 -0.33 -2.27
CA ARG A 27 -5.90 -0.51 -3.73
C ARG A 27 -6.00 0.83 -4.48
N ILE A 28 -6.77 1.79 -3.94
CA ILE A 28 -6.85 3.14 -4.48
C ILE A 28 -5.48 3.83 -4.39
N PHE A 29 -4.81 3.76 -3.25
CA PHE A 29 -3.47 4.32 -3.09
C PHE A 29 -2.46 3.68 -4.04
N GLU A 30 -2.47 2.35 -4.16
CA GLU A 30 -1.58 1.62 -5.04
C GLU A 30 -1.79 1.97 -6.51
N ASN A 31 -3.05 2.02 -6.97
CA ASN A 31 -3.38 2.39 -8.34
C ASN A 31 -2.96 3.84 -8.66
N THR A 32 -3.14 4.76 -7.73
CA THR A 32 -2.69 6.15 -7.89
C THR A 32 -1.16 6.23 -7.95
N ALA A 33 -0.46 5.42 -7.14
CA ALA A 33 0.99 5.32 -7.20
C ALA A 33 1.50 4.77 -8.53
N SER A 34 0.85 3.74 -9.08
CA SER A 34 1.18 3.17 -10.39
C SER A 34 1.05 4.23 -11.48
N ARG A 35 -0.07 4.95 -11.54
CA ARG A 35 -0.27 6.03 -12.52
C ARG A 35 0.73 7.18 -12.37
N HIS A 36 1.15 7.51 -11.14
CA HIS A 36 2.24 8.47 -10.93
C HIS A 36 3.57 7.91 -11.48
N SER A 37 3.85 6.62 -11.26
CA SER A 37 5.05 5.97 -11.81
C SER A 37 5.05 6.01 -13.34
N ASP A 38 3.95 5.62 -13.97
CA ASP A 38 3.78 5.66 -15.43
C ASP A 38 4.01 7.08 -15.98
N SER A 39 3.42 8.09 -15.34
CA SER A 39 3.60 9.50 -15.72
C SER A 39 5.04 10.01 -15.55
N SER A 40 5.81 9.35 -14.70
CA SER A 40 7.23 9.64 -14.44
C SER A 40 8.19 8.82 -15.30
N GLY A 41 7.67 7.97 -16.21
CA GLY A 41 8.45 7.10 -17.08
C GLY A 41 9.00 5.84 -16.38
N ASP A 42 8.39 5.43 -15.28
CA ASP A 42 8.73 4.23 -14.51
C ASP A 42 7.57 3.22 -14.60
N ASP A 43 7.46 2.52 -15.75
CA ASP A 43 6.46 1.48 -15.97
C ASP A 43 6.80 0.23 -15.15
N ILE A 44 6.04 0.04 -14.07
CA ILE A 44 6.27 -1.05 -13.10
C ILE A 44 6.17 -2.42 -13.75
N ILE A 45 5.28 -2.61 -14.73
CA ILE A 45 5.09 -3.91 -15.41
C ILE A 45 6.24 -4.18 -16.35
N GLU A 46 6.67 -3.19 -17.14
CA GLU A 46 7.80 -3.32 -18.04
C GLU A 46 9.10 -3.55 -17.29
N GLU A 47 9.36 -2.80 -16.24
CA GLU A 47 10.52 -2.95 -15.37
C GLU A 47 10.58 -4.36 -14.75
N SER A 48 9.44 -4.88 -14.28
CA SER A 48 9.36 -6.25 -13.74
C SER A 48 9.71 -7.31 -14.80
N ARG A 49 9.25 -7.16 -16.04
CA ARG A 49 9.63 -8.04 -17.16
C ARG A 49 11.13 -7.97 -17.45
N ASN A 50 11.74 -6.82 -17.23
CA ASN A 50 13.18 -6.61 -17.37
C ASN A 50 13.98 -7.12 -16.17
N GLY A 51 13.32 -7.64 -15.15
CA GLY A 51 13.94 -8.26 -13.98
C GLY A 51 14.20 -7.28 -12.83
N ILE A 52 13.62 -6.10 -12.86
CA ILE A 52 13.71 -5.11 -11.77
C ILE A 52 12.30 -4.82 -11.29
N THR A 53 12.04 -4.93 -9.99
CA THR A 53 10.71 -4.69 -9.45
C THR A 53 10.75 -3.87 -8.17
N TRP A 54 9.67 -3.10 -7.97
CA TRP A 54 9.39 -2.48 -6.70
C TRP A 54 8.76 -3.48 -5.74
N VAL A 55 9.34 -3.60 -4.57
CA VAL A 55 8.82 -4.46 -3.50
C VAL A 55 8.36 -3.57 -2.36
N LEU A 56 7.08 -3.65 -2.07
CA LEU A 56 6.48 -3.02 -0.90
C LEU A 56 6.90 -3.80 0.35
N THR A 57 7.42 -3.10 1.34
CA THR A 57 7.89 -3.71 2.60
C THR A 57 7.08 -3.30 3.82
N ASP A 58 6.36 -2.19 3.74
CA ASP A 58 5.62 -1.63 4.88
C ASP A 58 4.52 -0.68 4.38
N TRP A 59 3.32 -0.81 4.95
CA TRP A 59 2.26 0.17 4.93
C TRP A 59 2.02 0.70 6.33
N ARG A 60 1.88 2.01 6.47
CA ARG A 60 1.34 2.68 7.65
C ARG A 60 0.16 3.54 7.19
N VAL A 61 -1.02 3.25 7.69
CA VAL A 61 -2.25 3.92 7.29
C VAL A 61 -2.94 4.52 8.51
N GLN A 62 -3.40 5.74 8.37
CA GLN A 62 -4.28 6.40 9.33
C GLN A 62 -5.57 6.78 8.62
N ILE A 63 -6.70 6.51 9.27
CA ILE A 63 -8.03 6.76 8.75
C ILE A 63 -8.75 7.69 9.70
N VAL A 64 -9.13 8.84 9.23
CA VAL A 64 -9.94 9.81 9.97
C VAL A 64 -11.41 9.43 9.88
N ARG A 65 -11.87 9.13 8.67
CA ARG A 65 -13.24 8.71 8.39
C ARG A 65 -13.29 7.89 7.10
N ARG A 66 -13.99 6.78 7.11
CA ARG A 66 -14.27 6.03 5.88
C ARG A 66 -15.52 6.61 5.21
N PRO A 67 -15.46 6.94 3.89
CA PRO A 67 -16.64 7.35 3.14
C PRO A 67 -17.75 6.30 3.18
N ASP A 68 -18.99 6.75 3.24
CA ASP A 68 -20.21 5.95 3.20
C ASP A 68 -21.09 6.29 1.98
N SER A 69 -20.53 6.99 1.03
CA SER A 69 -21.16 7.40 -0.23
C SER A 69 -20.21 7.25 -1.41
N LYS A 70 -20.77 7.23 -2.61
CA LYS A 70 -20.01 7.18 -3.87
C LYS A 70 -19.55 8.56 -4.35
N ALA A 71 -19.52 9.57 -3.49
CA ALA A 71 -18.98 10.87 -3.84
C ALA A 71 -17.52 10.74 -4.30
N PRO A 72 -17.08 11.54 -5.27
CA PRO A 72 -15.70 11.53 -5.75
C PRO A 72 -14.70 11.78 -4.62
N LEU A 73 -13.57 11.12 -4.68
CA LEU A 73 -12.49 11.25 -3.72
C LEU A 73 -11.24 11.78 -4.40
N ARG A 74 -10.58 12.75 -3.78
CA ARG A 74 -9.26 13.20 -4.23
C ARG A 74 -8.19 12.35 -3.58
N VAL A 75 -7.37 11.72 -4.40
CA VAL A 75 -6.21 10.94 -3.97
C VAL A 75 -4.95 11.66 -4.41
N THR A 76 -4.04 11.90 -3.49
CA THR A 76 -2.75 12.52 -3.79
C THR A 76 -1.63 11.63 -3.32
N THR A 77 -0.57 11.48 -4.14
CA THR A 77 0.64 10.74 -3.77
C THR A 77 1.89 11.49 -4.19
N TRP A 78 2.98 11.25 -3.50
CA TRP A 78 4.31 11.75 -3.86
C TRP A 78 5.40 10.83 -3.32
N VAL A 79 6.54 10.86 -3.98
CA VAL A 79 7.77 10.22 -3.47
C VAL A 79 8.46 11.19 -2.53
N ARG A 80 8.89 10.70 -1.37
CA ARG A 80 9.64 11.51 -0.42
C ARG A 80 11.11 11.56 -0.81
N ASP A 81 11.70 12.75 -0.71
CA ASP A 81 13.15 12.89 -0.80
C ASP A 81 13.79 12.15 0.37
N SER A 82 14.48 11.08 0.08
CA SER A 82 15.16 10.24 1.05
C SER A 82 16.64 10.11 0.69
N VAL A 83 17.46 10.12 1.72
CA VAL A 83 18.90 9.85 1.56
C VAL A 83 19.06 8.48 0.87
N PRO A 84 20.07 8.26 0.00
CA PRO A 84 20.25 7.04 -0.77
C PRO A 84 20.50 5.82 0.14
N THR A 85 19.42 5.19 0.60
CA THR A 85 19.45 4.06 1.54
C THR A 85 19.01 2.74 0.92
N GLY A 86 18.66 2.70 -0.37
CA GLY A 86 18.03 1.53 -1.00
C GLY A 86 16.54 1.38 -0.66
N ARG A 87 15.96 2.35 0.04
CA ARG A 87 14.52 2.41 0.38
C ARG A 87 13.97 3.74 -0.03
N ILE A 88 12.74 3.76 -0.52
CA ILE A 88 11.97 4.97 -0.70
C ILE A 88 10.71 4.95 0.15
N PHE A 89 10.23 6.14 0.44
CA PHE A 89 8.94 6.38 1.05
C PHE A 89 8.03 7.03 0.01
N ARG A 90 6.83 6.56 -0.06
CA ARG A 90 5.76 7.16 -0.83
C ARG A 90 4.63 7.51 0.12
N ASP A 91 4.21 8.75 0.08
CA ASP A 91 3.15 9.26 0.95
C ASP A 91 1.86 9.46 0.15
N TYR A 92 0.73 9.39 0.86
CA TYR A 92 -0.60 9.48 0.28
C TYR A 92 -1.53 10.27 1.18
N THR A 93 -2.45 11.00 0.56
CA THR A 93 -3.64 11.55 1.23
C THR A 93 -4.90 11.18 0.47
N LEU A 94 -5.97 10.95 1.21
CA LEU A 94 -7.31 10.76 0.73
C LEU A 94 -8.18 11.90 1.26
N ALA A 95 -8.90 12.60 0.40
CA ALA A 95 -9.78 13.70 0.78
C ALA A 95 -11.12 13.61 0.05
N ASP A 96 -12.15 14.19 0.61
CA ASP A 96 -13.44 14.37 -0.04
C ASP A 96 -13.43 15.56 -1.02
N GLU A 97 -14.57 15.80 -1.69
CA GLU A 97 -14.72 16.90 -2.66
C GLU A 97 -14.49 18.28 -2.04
N SER A 98 -14.76 18.44 -0.74
CA SER A 98 -14.51 19.70 -0.03
C SER A 98 -13.03 19.92 0.30
N GLY A 99 -12.19 18.90 0.10
CA GLY A 99 -10.78 18.91 0.49
C GLY A 99 -10.55 18.49 1.95
N THR A 100 -11.59 18.01 2.65
CA THR A 100 -11.44 17.48 4.01
C THR A 100 -10.69 16.15 3.97
N GLU A 101 -9.60 16.03 4.71
CA GLU A 101 -8.80 14.82 4.78
C GLU A 101 -9.58 13.67 5.45
N LEU A 102 -9.66 12.56 4.77
CA LEU A 102 -10.32 11.32 5.20
C LEU A 102 -9.33 10.29 5.72
N GLY A 103 -8.08 10.40 5.31
CA GLY A 103 -7.00 9.54 5.75
C GLY A 103 -5.70 9.81 5.02
N CYS A 104 -4.63 9.23 5.53
CA CYS A 104 -3.31 9.32 4.92
C CYS A 104 -2.53 8.00 5.08
N ALA A 105 -1.50 7.83 4.27
CA ALA A 105 -0.67 6.64 4.34
C ALA A 105 0.78 6.92 3.96
N GLU A 106 1.67 6.08 4.48
CA GLU A 106 3.07 5.97 4.08
C GLU A 106 3.33 4.54 3.63
N ALA A 107 3.85 4.37 2.42
CA ALA A 107 4.39 3.11 1.93
C ALA A 107 5.92 3.15 1.93
N ARG A 108 6.54 2.04 2.31
CA ARG A 108 7.99 1.85 2.19
C ARG A 108 8.28 0.81 1.14
N LEU A 109 9.09 1.19 0.14
CA LEU A 109 9.43 0.32 -0.96
C LEU A 109 10.96 0.16 -1.07
N ILE A 110 11.35 -0.98 -1.64
CA ILE A 110 12.72 -1.24 -2.09
C ILE A 110 12.70 -1.56 -3.57
N LEU A 111 13.80 -1.26 -4.25
CA LEU A 111 14.01 -1.73 -5.61
C LEU A 111 14.78 -3.05 -5.56
N PHE A 112 14.30 -4.07 -6.26
CA PHE A 112 14.83 -5.42 -6.18
C PHE A 112 15.18 -5.95 -7.57
N ASP A 113 16.36 -6.57 -7.68
CA ASP A 113 16.80 -7.28 -8.87
C ASP A 113 16.35 -8.75 -8.75
N LEU A 114 15.40 -9.16 -9.59
CA LEU A 114 14.86 -10.52 -9.61
C LEU A 114 15.88 -11.57 -10.09
N ARG A 115 16.86 -11.16 -10.91
CA ARG A 115 17.88 -12.06 -11.44
C ARG A 115 19.01 -12.25 -10.45
N ALA A 116 19.52 -11.15 -9.90
CA ALA A 116 20.59 -11.17 -8.92
C ALA A 116 20.11 -11.45 -7.48
N GLN A 117 18.79 -11.50 -7.24
CA GLN A 117 18.13 -11.74 -5.94
C GLN A 117 18.66 -10.79 -4.85
N LYS A 118 18.76 -9.50 -5.17
CA LYS A 118 19.32 -8.50 -4.25
C LYS A 118 18.61 -7.15 -4.34
N ILE A 119 18.68 -6.39 -3.25
CA ILE A 119 18.23 -5.00 -3.21
C ILE A 119 19.18 -4.15 -4.04
N ILE A 120 18.61 -3.35 -4.93
CA ILE A 120 19.35 -2.36 -5.73
C ILE A 120 19.40 -1.06 -4.93
N ARG A 121 20.60 -0.47 -4.85
CA ARG A 121 20.73 0.89 -4.33
C ARG A 121 20.04 1.87 -5.28
N ILE A 122 19.19 2.68 -4.70
CA ILE A 122 18.47 3.70 -5.43
C ILE A 122 19.37 4.94 -5.54
N TYR A 123 19.76 5.30 -6.76
CA TYR A 123 20.49 6.53 -7.01
C TYR A 123 19.52 7.66 -7.31
N GLN A 124 19.77 8.84 -6.78
CA GLN A 124 18.91 10.03 -6.97
C GLN A 124 18.53 10.31 -8.44
N GLN A 125 19.39 9.94 -9.40
CA GLN A 125 19.12 10.15 -10.83
C GLN A 125 17.86 9.39 -11.31
N ARG A 126 17.57 8.18 -10.79
CA ARG A 126 16.39 7.40 -11.18
C ARG A 126 15.09 8.05 -10.72
N PHE A 127 15.13 8.86 -9.66
CA PHE A 127 13.95 9.49 -9.07
C PHE A 127 13.77 10.96 -9.42
N ARG A 128 14.64 11.53 -10.24
CA ARG A 128 14.51 12.95 -10.64
C ARG A 128 13.19 13.24 -11.35
N SER A 129 12.69 12.27 -12.13
CA SER A 129 11.40 12.41 -12.82
C SER A 129 10.21 12.50 -11.87
N TYR A 130 10.29 11.90 -10.68
CA TYR A 130 9.25 12.03 -9.65
C TYR A 130 9.25 13.38 -8.95
N LEU A 131 10.30 14.20 -9.09
CA LEU A 131 10.48 15.46 -8.36
C LEU A 131 10.16 15.27 -6.88
N PRO A 132 10.98 14.53 -6.12
CA PRO A 132 10.68 14.14 -4.73
C PRO A 132 10.41 15.34 -3.83
N GLU A 133 9.57 15.12 -2.81
CA GLU A 133 9.15 16.12 -1.84
C GLU A 133 9.77 15.85 -0.47
N THR A 134 10.03 16.89 0.30
CA THR A 134 10.54 16.76 1.67
C THR A 134 9.45 16.48 2.69
N ARG A 135 8.19 16.77 2.35
CA ARG A 135 7.03 16.59 3.22
C ARG A 135 6.70 15.11 3.37
N GLY A 136 6.49 14.65 4.60
CA GLY A 136 5.86 13.37 4.94
C GLY A 136 4.49 13.59 5.56
N VAL A 137 3.59 12.62 5.47
CA VAL A 137 2.26 12.66 6.12
C VAL A 137 2.36 12.38 7.62
N PHE A 138 3.39 11.69 8.07
CA PHE A 138 3.64 11.44 9.49
C PHE A 138 4.83 12.25 9.99
N ALA A 139 4.67 12.87 11.16
CA ALA A 139 5.73 13.67 11.79
C ALA A 139 6.93 12.85 12.29
N SER A 140 6.73 11.54 12.54
CA SER A 140 7.77 10.65 13.03
C SER A 140 7.80 9.33 12.27
N ALA A 141 8.99 8.75 12.19
CA ALA A 141 9.15 7.40 11.65
C ALA A 141 8.32 6.38 12.43
N ALA A 142 7.77 5.39 11.73
CA ALA A 142 7.07 4.31 12.37
C ALA A 142 8.04 3.45 13.23
N PRO A 143 7.67 3.07 14.45
CA PRO A 143 8.49 2.17 15.27
C PRO A 143 8.65 0.82 14.58
N ARG A 144 9.72 0.10 14.90
CA ARG A 144 9.90 -1.26 14.37
C ARG A 144 8.81 -2.18 14.94
N LEU A 145 8.01 -2.79 14.07
CA LEU A 145 7.13 -3.89 14.46
C LEU A 145 7.95 -5.18 14.59
N ARG A 146 7.65 -5.92 15.65
CA ARG A 146 8.14 -7.29 15.87
C ARG A 146 6.94 -8.20 15.95
N ALA A 147 7.09 -9.42 15.45
CA ALA A 147 6.07 -10.45 15.71
C ALA A 147 5.98 -10.67 17.23
N PRO A 148 4.77 -10.87 17.77
CA PRO A 148 4.61 -11.23 19.18
C PRO A 148 5.19 -12.64 19.42
N ASP A 149 5.64 -12.88 20.65
CA ASP A 149 6.17 -14.19 21.05
C ASP A 149 5.05 -15.25 21.21
N THR A 150 3.80 -14.80 21.44
CA THR A 150 2.61 -15.64 21.61
C THR A 150 1.44 -15.05 20.83
N PHE A 151 0.50 -15.90 20.44
CA PHE A 151 -0.73 -15.53 19.73
C PHE A 151 -1.95 -15.98 20.53
N ASP A 152 -2.99 -15.17 20.55
CA ASP A 152 -4.27 -15.50 21.21
C ASP A 152 -5.12 -16.49 20.40
N GLY A 153 -4.80 -16.66 19.12
CA GLY A 153 -5.50 -17.55 18.21
C GLY A 153 -4.78 -17.71 16.88
N GLU A 154 -5.22 -18.70 16.12
CA GLU A 154 -4.71 -19.02 14.79
C GLU A 154 -5.90 -19.35 13.88
N LYS A 155 -5.81 -18.90 12.62
CA LYS A 155 -6.79 -19.22 11.58
C LYS A 155 -6.07 -19.58 10.29
N THR A 156 -6.33 -20.76 9.79
CA THR A 156 -5.89 -21.20 8.47
C THR A 156 -6.86 -20.69 7.41
N LEU A 157 -6.35 -19.96 6.43
CA LEU A 157 -7.13 -19.41 5.33
C LEU A 157 -6.63 -20.01 4.00
N PRO A 158 -7.50 -20.59 3.17
CA PRO A 158 -7.09 -21.11 1.87
C PRO A 158 -6.75 -19.95 0.93
N LEU A 159 -5.63 -20.04 0.25
CA LEU A 159 -5.30 -19.12 -0.83
C LEU A 159 -6.16 -19.40 -2.07
N ARG A 160 -6.64 -18.33 -2.70
CA ARG A 160 -7.37 -18.38 -3.96
C ARG A 160 -6.45 -17.91 -5.10
N ARG A 161 -6.70 -18.41 -6.31
CA ARG A 161 -5.98 -17.94 -7.51
C ARG A 161 -6.09 -16.42 -7.70
N SER A 162 -7.21 -15.82 -7.30
CA SER A 162 -7.45 -14.38 -7.35
C SER A 162 -6.67 -13.57 -6.30
N ASP A 163 -6.02 -14.24 -5.36
CA ASP A 163 -5.18 -13.58 -4.35
C ASP A 163 -3.75 -13.38 -4.86
N ILE A 164 -3.40 -14.02 -5.99
CA ILE A 164 -2.04 -14.02 -6.58
C ILE A 164 -1.94 -12.91 -7.63
N ASP A 165 -0.87 -12.12 -7.55
CA ASP A 165 -0.56 -11.04 -8.49
C ASP A 165 0.23 -11.53 -9.72
N PHE A 166 0.53 -10.61 -10.63
CA PHE A 166 1.28 -10.87 -11.86
C PHE A 166 2.74 -11.32 -11.62
N ASN A 167 3.29 -11.16 -10.41
CA ASN A 167 4.61 -11.64 -10.01
C ASN A 167 4.55 -13.05 -9.41
N GLY A 168 3.37 -13.68 -9.33
CA GLY A 168 3.18 -14.99 -8.73
C GLY A 168 3.24 -15.01 -7.21
N HIS A 169 2.95 -13.88 -6.58
CA HIS A 169 2.91 -13.74 -5.12
C HIS A 169 1.52 -13.34 -4.66
N VAL A 170 1.21 -13.63 -3.41
CA VAL A 170 0.01 -13.07 -2.77
C VAL A 170 0.10 -11.55 -2.83
N HIS A 171 -0.93 -10.93 -3.45
CA HIS A 171 -0.99 -9.49 -3.61
C HIS A 171 -0.97 -8.79 -2.25
N ASN A 172 -0.21 -7.72 -2.13
CA ASN A 172 0.05 -7.05 -0.84
C ASN A 172 -1.23 -6.63 -0.09
N THR A 173 -2.26 -6.15 -0.80
CA THR A 173 -3.53 -5.73 -0.18
C THR A 173 -4.31 -6.90 0.42
N LYS A 174 -4.14 -8.13 -0.08
CA LYS A 174 -4.83 -9.32 0.40
C LYS A 174 -4.44 -9.72 1.83
N TYR A 175 -3.23 -9.38 2.26
CA TYR A 175 -2.83 -9.63 3.65
C TYR A 175 -3.70 -8.87 4.65
N LEU A 176 -4.26 -7.71 4.27
CA LEU A 176 -5.21 -7.00 5.11
C LEU A 176 -6.54 -7.74 5.22
N ASP A 177 -7.05 -8.27 4.10
CA ASP A 177 -8.26 -9.10 4.11
C ASP A 177 -8.06 -10.33 5.01
N PHE A 178 -6.93 -11.03 4.87
CA PHE A 178 -6.60 -12.19 5.71
C PHE A 178 -6.49 -11.82 7.19
N ALA A 179 -5.88 -10.68 7.52
CA ALA A 179 -5.79 -10.21 8.88
C ALA A 179 -7.19 -9.91 9.47
N LEU A 180 -8.06 -9.25 8.70
CA LEU A 180 -9.44 -8.96 9.12
C LEU A 180 -10.27 -10.25 9.28
N GLU A 181 -10.08 -11.25 8.41
CA GLU A 181 -10.74 -12.55 8.53
C GLU A 181 -10.25 -13.38 9.71
N ALA A 182 -9.01 -13.17 10.15
CA ALA A 182 -8.44 -13.87 11.30
C ALA A 182 -8.86 -13.28 12.66
N LEU A 183 -9.45 -12.08 12.65
CA LEU A 183 -9.90 -11.44 13.89
C LEU A 183 -11.06 -12.22 14.52
N PRO A 184 -11.11 -12.34 15.87
CA PRO A 184 -12.26 -12.87 16.58
C PRO A 184 -13.53 -12.06 16.27
N ASP A 185 -14.69 -12.72 16.31
CA ASP A 185 -15.99 -12.06 16.06
C ASP A 185 -16.33 -10.95 17.10
N THR A 186 -15.65 -10.98 18.24
CA THR A 186 -15.78 -9.95 19.28
C THR A 186 -15.08 -8.64 18.92
N VAL A 187 -14.21 -8.63 17.89
CA VAL A 187 -13.52 -7.44 17.43
C VAL A 187 -14.29 -6.80 16.27
N PRO A 188 -14.79 -5.56 16.43
CA PRO A 188 -15.48 -4.87 15.35
C PRO A 188 -14.55 -4.60 14.19
N ARG A 189 -14.78 -5.24 13.04
CA ARG A 189 -13.93 -5.14 11.85
C ARG A 189 -13.99 -3.77 11.16
N ASP A 190 -14.97 -2.94 11.50
CA ASP A 190 -15.20 -1.62 10.91
C ASP A 190 -14.71 -0.44 11.77
N ALA A 191 -14.12 -0.73 12.94
CA ALA A 191 -13.79 0.28 13.95
C ALA A 191 -12.32 0.77 13.91
N PHE A 192 -11.51 0.28 12.96
CA PHE A 192 -10.10 0.66 12.92
C PHE A 192 -9.91 2.07 12.37
N THR A 193 -9.17 2.89 13.13
CA THR A 193 -8.74 4.23 12.71
C THR A 193 -7.36 4.24 12.07
N GLY A 194 -6.76 3.07 11.89
CA GLY A 194 -5.49 2.88 11.19
C GLY A 194 -4.95 1.48 11.39
N PHE A 195 -3.97 1.16 10.58
CA PHE A 195 -3.28 -0.12 10.65
C PHE A 195 -1.86 0.01 10.10
N ARG A 196 -1.09 -1.01 10.35
CA ARG A 196 0.24 -1.17 9.78
C ARG A 196 0.45 -2.60 9.33
N LEU A 197 0.91 -2.75 8.09
CA LEU A 197 1.27 -4.03 7.50
C LEU A 197 2.77 -4.03 7.24
N VAL A 198 3.45 -5.07 7.70
CA VAL A 198 4.88 -5.29 7.41
C VAL A 198 5.03 -6.62 6.72
N TYR A 199 5.71 -6.61 5.57
CA TYR A 199 5.89 -7.78 4.72
C TYR A 199 7.33 -8.32 4.82
N PRO A 200 7.64 -9.18 5.81
CA PRO A 200 8.99 -9.71 5.99
C PRO A 200 9.37 -10.74 4.93
N LYS A 201 8.36 -11.41 4.37
CA LYS A 201 8.52 -12.46 3.35
C LYS A 201 7.27 -12.50 2.46
N ALA A 202 7.47 -12.66 1.17
CA ALA A 202 6.37 -12.89 0.23
C ALA A 202 5.92 -14.35 0.30
N VAL A 203 4.60 -14.59 0.23
CA VAL A 203 4.00 -15.91 0.04
C VAL A 203 3.79 -16.15 -1.44
N LYS A 204 4.22 -17.29 -1.96
CA LYS A 204 4.11 -17.69 -3.36
C LYS A 204 3.01 -18.73 -3.55
N ASP A 205 2.47 -18.80 -4.77
CA ASP A 205 1.46 -19.79 -5.15
C ASP A 205 1.93 -21.24 -4.91
N VAL A 206 3.23 -21.50 -5.10
CA VAL A 206 3.83 -22.83 -4.88
C VAL A 206 3.93 -23.26 -3.41
N ASP A 207 3.69 -22.33 -2.49
CA ASP A 207 3.70 -22.57 -1.05
C ASP A 207 2.27 -22.85 -0.51
N ALA A 208 1.26 -22.89 -1.40
CA ALA A 208 -0.16 -23.02 -1.09
C ALA A 208 -0.66 -24.48 -1.25
#